data_c6d4d647d1ebdf7a475759e616ca2428
#
_entry.id   c6d4d647d1ebdf7a475759e616ca2428
#
_cell.length_a   1.000
_cell.length_b   1.000
_cell.length_c   1.000
_cell.angle_alpha   90.00
_cell.angle_beta   90.00
_cell.angle_gamma   90.00
#
_symmetry.space_group_name_H-M   'P 1'
#
loop_
_entity.id
_entity.type
_entity.pdbx_description
1 polymer ?
#
loop_
_entity_poly.entity_id
_entity_poly.type
_entity_poly.pdbx_seq_one_letter_code
_entity_poly.pdbx_strand_id
1 'polypeptide(L)'
;QVDGLTDYPVYTRKVHTDISYIACAKKLLAAPEAVYPQFATHNAETVATIYQLAGSNYYAGQYEFQCLHGMGEPLYEQVVGAITAGKLGREAGKGGLGRPCRIYAPVGTHETLLAYLVRRLLENGANTSFVNRIADETIELDELVKSPVQVVDQQAATEGTAGLPHPRIPLPAALYGAHRSNSRGLDLSNENTLTELAATLQATASHAWAAAPLMAADVPEGPTQPVRNPADHSDVVGQVQEATIADVDQALAHAQAAAAHWAGTPPAERAAALLRTADLLEARMQPLLGLLMREAGKSASNAVAEVREAVDFLRYYAAQVQSTFDNATHIPLGPVACISPWNFPLAIFMGQVAAALAAGNPVLAKPAEQTPLIAAEAVRLLWQAGVPRAAVQLLPGQGETVGARLIGDERVMGVMFTGSTEVARILQRTVAGRLDAAGRPIPLIAETGGQNAMIVDSSALVEQVVGDAVSSAFDSAGQRCSALRVLCVQEEAADRVVEMLQGAMG
;
A
#
# COMPACT_ATOMS: atom_id res chain seq x y z
N GLN A 1 -7.91 0.26 1.77
CA GLN A 1 -7.72 1.58 1.15
C GLN A 1 -6.24 1.95 1.13
N VAL A 2 -5.60 1.98 2.29
CA VAL A 2 -4.18 2.37 2.44
C VAL A 2 -3.27 1.55 1.53
N ASP A 3 -3.50 0.25 1.39
CA ASP A 3 -2.69 -0.64 0.55
C ASP A 3 -2.87 -0.43 -0.96
N GLY A 4 -3.77 0.46 -1.38
CA GLY A 4 -4.00 0.77 -2.79
C GLY A 4 -4.54 -0.40 -3.62
N LEU A 5 -5.21 -1.36 -2.99
CA LEU A 5 -5.83 -2.48 -3.71
C LEU A 5 -6.92 -1.99 -4.65
N THR A 6 -7.22 -2.77 -5.67
CA THR A 6 -8.22 -2.38 -6.69
C THR A 6 -9.63 -2.31 -6.14
N ASP A 7 -9.91 -3.09 -5.09
CA ASP A 7 -11.21 -3.18 -4.44
C ASP A 7 -11.02 -3.54 -2.96
N TYR A 8 -12.10 -3.79 -2.25
CA TYR A 8 -12.11 -4.23 -0.86
C TYR A 8 -12.05 -5.77 -0.77
N PRO A 9 -11.44 -6.32 0.29
CA PRO A 9 -11.44 -7.77 0.54
C PRO A 9 -12.80 -8.31 0.96
N VAL A 10 -13.78 -7.42 1.18
CA VAL A 10 -15.16 -7.73 1.55
C VAL A 10 -16.13 -6.97 0.65
N TYR A 11 -17.34 -7.51 0.47
CA TYR A 11 -18.39 -6.81 -0.26
C TYR A 11 -18.78 -5.51 0.46
N THR A 12 -18.91 -4.43 -0.31
CA THR A 12 -19.34 -3.13 0.22
C THR A 12 -20.87 -3.00 0.28
N ARG A 13 -21.62 -3.91 -0.34
CA ARG A 13 -23.08 -4.01 -0.24
C ARG A 13 -23.49 -5.31 0.43
N LYS A 14 -24.35 -5.22 1.44
CA LYS A 14 -24.84 -6.37 2.21
C LYS A 14 -25.47 -7.45 1.31
N VAL A 15 -26.23 -7.05 0.31
CA VAL A 15 -26.91 -7.97 -0.61
C VAL A 15 -25.94 -8.87 -1.38
N HIS A 16 -24.75 -8.38 -1.72
CA HIS A 16 -23.71 -9.20 -2.36
C HIS A 16 -23.15 -10.25 -1.41
N THR A 17 -23.02 -9.92 -0.12
CA THR A 17 -22.66 -10.90 0.92
C THR A 17 -23.71 -11.99 1.03
N ASP A 18 -25.00 -11.63 0.99
CA ASP A 18 -26.10 -12.58 1.10
C ASP A 18 -26.13 -13.56 -0.08
N ILE A 19 -25.96 -13.06 -1.31
CA ILE A 19 -25.88 -13.91 -2.52
C ILE A 19 -24.66 -14.84 -2.43
N SER A 20 -23.51 -14.32 -2.05
CA SER A 20 -22.27 -15.12 -1.90
C SER A 20 -22.44 -16.22 -0.85
N TYR A 21 -23.07 -15.89 0.28
CA TYR A 21 -23.38 -16.87 1.33
C TYR A 21 -24.26 -17.99 0.81
N ILE A 22 -25.36 -17.68 0.10
CA ILE A 22 -26.26 -18.66 -0.48
C ILE A 22 -25.58 -19.51 -1.56
N ALA A 23 -24.72 -18.92 -2.40
CA ALA A 23 -23.96 -19.63 -3.41
C ALA A 23 -22.97 -20.63 -2.76
N CYS A 24 -22.27 -20.22 -1.70
CA CYS A 24 -21.42 -21.10 -0.91
C CYS A 24 -22.24 -22.21 -0.23
N ALA A 25 -23.36 -21.89 0.38
CA ALA A 25 -24.26 -22.88 1.01
C ALA A 25 -24.71 -23.96 0.01
N LYS A 26 -25.12 -23.54 -1.19
CA LYS A 26 -25.47 -24.45 -2.28
C LYS A 26 -24.33 -25.39 -2.66
N LYS A 27 -23.09 -24.88 -2.75
CA LYS A 27 -21.90 -25.67 -3.08
C LYS A 27 -21.55 -26.66 -1.96
N LEU A 28 -21.65 -26.22 -0.69
CA LEU A 28 -21.41 -27.10 0.47
C LEU A 28 -22.45 -28.23 0.56
N LEU A 29 -23.72 -27.92 0.38
CA LEU A 29 -24.80 -28.93 0.38
C LEU A 29 -24.67 -29.96 -0.77
N ALA A 30 -24.01 -29.58 -1.86
CA ALA A 30 -23.75 -30.49 -2.99
C ALA A 30 -22.57 -31.44 -2.76
N ALA A 31 -21.83 -31.31 -1.65
CA ALA A 31 -20.63 -32.10 -1.33
C ALA A 31 -20.75 -32.83 0.03
N PRO A 32 -21.81 -33.63 0.26
CA PRO A 32 -22.09 -34.22 1.59
C PRO A 32 -21.03 -35.22 2.05
N GLU A 33 -20.26 -35.81 1.12
CA GLU A 33 -19.18 -36.73 1.45
C GLU A 33 -17.89 -36.03 1.90
N ALA A 34 -17.77 -34.73 1.61
CA ALA A 34 -16.56 -33.97 1.88
C ALA A 34 -16.69 -33.07 3.11
N VAL A 35 -17.90 -32.56 3.39
CA VAL A 35 -18.12 -31.55 4.43
C VAL A 35 -19.43 -31.78 5.18
N TYR A 36 -19.45 -31.39 6.47
CA TYR A 36 -20.65 -31.23 7.27
C TYR A 36 -20.92 -29.74 7.48
N PRO A 37 -21.81 -29.12 6.68
CA PRO A 37 -22.06 -27.68 6.75
C PRO A 37 -22.74 -27.29 8.07
N GLN A 38 -22.26 -26.20 8.66
CA GLN A 38 -22.82 -25.57 9.86
C GLN A 38 -23.19 -24.11 9.49
N PHE A 39 -24.47 -23.84 9.27
CA PHE A 39 -24.93 -22.58 8.76
C PHE A 39 -25.31 -21.62 9.88
N ALA A 40 -24.42 -20.68 10.19
CA ALA A 40 -24.66 -19.61 11.18
C ALA A 40 -25.35 -18.42 10.50
N THR A 41 -26.56 -18.09 10.96
CA THR A 41 -27.31 -16.94 10.43
C THR A 41 -28.41 -16.53 11.40
N HIS A 42 -28.77 -15.26 11.46
CA HIS A 42 -29.94 -14.74 12.15
C HIS A 42 -30.99 -14.18 11.16
N ASN A 43 -30.83 -14.45 9.88
CA ASN A 43 -31.73 -14.02 8.81
C ASN A 43 -32.69 -15.15 8.44
N ALA A 44 -33.97 -14.94 8.65
CA ALA A 44 -35.04 -15.93 8.39
C ALA A 44 -35.14 -16.30 6.91
N GLU A 45 -34.91 -15.36 5.97
CA GLU A 45 -34.86 -15.61 4.53
C GLU A 45 -33.72 -16.57 4.19
N THR A 46 -32.53 -16.35 4.74
CA THR A 46 -31.38 -17.24 4.56
C THR A 46 -31.64 -18.64 5.12
N VAL A 47 -32.28 -18.75 6.28
CA VAL A 47 -32.68 -20.04 6.87
C VAL A 47 -33.66 -20.77 5.92
N ALA A 48 -34.68 -20.08 5.43
CA ALA A 48 -35.66 -20.65 4.53
C ALA A 48 -35.04 -21.10 3.19
N THR A 49 -34.15 -20.29 2.62
CA THR A 49 -33.41 -20.59 1.41
C THR A 49 -32.54 -21.83 1.56
N ILE A 50 -31.76 -21.95 2.64
CA ILE A 50 -30.94 -23.13 2.90
C ILE A 50 -31.81 -24.38 3.09
N TYR A 51 -32.92 -24.24 3.83
CA TYR A 51 -33.87 -25.33 4.01
C TYR A 51 -34.43 -25.85 2.66
N GLN A 52 -34.79 -24.98 1.76
CA GLN A 52 -35.27 -25.31 0.42
C GLN A 52 -34.15 -25.94 -0.45
N LEU A 53 -32.94 -25.38 -0.42
CA LEU A 53 -31.80 -25.91 -1.18
C LEU A 53 -31.37 -27.32 -0.72
N ALA A 54 -31.48 -27.61 0.59
CA ALA A 54 -31.19 -28.93 1.15
C ALA A 54 -32.22 -30.01 0.73
N GLY A 55 -33.43 -29.59 0.30
CA GLY A 55 -34.46 -30.49 -0.15
C GLY A 55 -35.24 -31.19 0.98
N SER A 56 -36.24 -31.98 0.59
CA SER A 56 -37.13 -32.65 1.52
C SER A 56 -36.54 -33.91 2.19
N ASN A 57 -35.52 -34.49 1.57
CA ASN A 57 -34.92 -35.77 2.00
C ASN A 57 -33.79 -35.57 3.03
N TYR A 58 -34.08 -34.86 4.12
CA TYR A 58 -33.14 -34.66 5.19
C TYR A 58 -32.78 -35.98 5.89
N TYR A 59 -31.49 -36.13 6.17
CA TYR A 59 -30.94 -37.19 7.02
C TYR A 59 -30.02 -36.61 8.10
N ALA A 60 -29.94 -37.27 9.26
CA ALA A 60 -29.10 -36.83 10.36
C ALA A 60 -27.63 -36.81 9.93
N GLY A 61 -26.96 -35.67 10.09
CA GLY A 61 -25.57 -35.44 9.65
C GLY A 61 -25.44 -34.80 8.29
N GLN A 62 -26.54 -34.40 7.62
CA GLN A 62 -26.47 -33.67 6.37
C GLN A 62 -25.99 -32.23 6.57
N TYR A 63 -26.56 -31.50 7.54
CA TYR A 63 -26.17 -30.14 7.95
C TYR A 63 -26.84 -29.78 9.28
N GLU A 64 -26.37 -28.70 9.90
CA GLU A 64 -27.02 -28.05 11.02
C GLU A 64 -27.03 -26.53 10.85
N PHE A 65 -27.95 -25.88 11.57
CA PHE A 65 -27.88 -24.45 11.76
C PHE A 65 -27.09 -24.11 13.04
N GLN A 66 -26.63 -22.85 13.12
CA GLN A 66 -26.00 -22.32 14.30
C GLN A 66 -26.55 -20.96 14.66
N CYS A 67 -26.64 -20.66 15.94
CA CYS A 67 -26.95 -19.33 16.44
C CYS A 67 -26.05 -18.97 17.64
N LEU A 68 -25.83 -17.67 17.81
CA LEU A 68 -25.14 -17.14 18.98
C LEU A 68 -26.10 -17.16 20.17
N HIS A 69 -25.62 -17.59 21.33
CA HIS A 69 -26.39 -17.56 22.57
C HIS A 69 -26.95 -16.15 22.84
N GLY A 70 -28.24 -16.08 23.21
CA GLY A 70 -28.95 -14.82 23.42
C GLY A 70 -29.37 -14.09 22.14
N MET A 71 -29.22 -14.69 20.96
CA MET A 71 -29.64 -14.10 19.69
C MET A 71 -30.44 -15.08 18.84
N GLY A 72 -31.52 -14.60 18.22
CA GLY A 72 -32.29 -15.38 17.24
C GLY A 72 -33.11 -16.51 17.83
N GLU A 73 -33.31 -16.59 19.15
CA GLU A 73 -34.07 -17.66 19.81
C GLU A 73 -35.45 -17.88 19.21
N PRO A 74 -36.31 -16.84 18.97
CA PRO A 74 -37.62 -17.03 18.36
C PRO A 74 -37.59 -17.64 16.96
N LEU A 75 -36.56 -17.34 16.17
CA LEU A 75 -36.34 -17.93 14.86
C LEU A 75 -35.97 -19.42 14.99
N TYR A 76 -35.06 -19.72 15.88
CA TYR A 76 -34.53 -21.08 16.03
C TYR A 76 -35.49 -22.02 16.79
N GLU A 77 -36.39 -21.52 17.61
CA GLU A 77 -37.51 -22.29 18.11
C GLU A 77 -38.39 -22.84 16.98
N GLN A 78 -38.59 -22.05 15.91
CA GLN A 78 -39.32 -22.51 14.72
C GLN A 78 -38.50 -23.48 13.86
N VAL A 79 -37.19 -23.35 13.83
CA VAL A 79 -36.30 -24.26 13.11
C VAL A 79 -36.23 -25.64 13.76
N VAL A 80 -36.03 -25.66 15.07
CA VAL A 80 -35.90 -26.92 15.85
C VAL A 80 -37.26 -27.55 16.12
N GLY A 81 -38.29 -26.75 16.41
CA GLY A 81 -39.60 -27.18 16.90
C GLY A 81 -39.63 -27.39 18.40
N ALA A 82 -40.83 -27.70 18.94
CA ALA A 82 -41.04 -27.89 20.36
C ALA A 82 -40.21 -29.07 20.88
N ILE A 83 -39.30 -28.80 21.82
CA ILE A 83 -38.55 -29.82 22.54
C ILE A 83 -39.43 -30.34 23.66
N THR A 84 -39.91 -31.58 23.54
CA THR A 84 -40.61 -32.23 24.64
C THR A 84 -39.59 -32.55 25.73
N ALA A 85 -39.71 -31.92 26.89
CA ALA A 85 -38.83 -32.12 28.04
C ALA A 85 -38.71 -33.62 28.38
N GLY A 86 -37.55 -34.23 28.24
CA GLY A 86 -37.26 -35.58 28.68
C GLY A 86 -36.66 -36.57 27.68
N LYS A 87 -36.53 -36.23 26.42
CA LYS A 87 -35.85 -37.10 25.45
C LYS A 87 -34.68 -36.37 24.75
N LEU A 88 -33.49 -36.61 25.21
CA LEU A 88 -32.28 -36.36 24.42
C LEU A 88 -32.30 -37.31 23.25
N GLY A 89 -32.62 -36.85 22.06
CA GLY A 89 -32.43 -37.57 20.81
C GLY A 89 -33.66 -37.79 19.96
N ARG A 90 -33.70 -37.15 18.82
CA ARG A 90 -34.24 -37.62 17.53
C ARG A 90 -35.74 -37.48 17.22
N GLU A 91 -36.57 -36.84 18.00
CA GLU A 91 -37.88 -36.42 17.49
C GLU A 91 -37.89 -34.91 17.34
N ALA A 92 -37.81 -34.42 16.11
CA ALA A 92 -38.16 -33.03 15.78
C ALA A 92 -39.58 -32.80 16.36
N GLY A 93 -39.73 -31.78 17.24
CA GLY A 93 -41.02 -31.46 17.87
C GLY A 93 -42.03 -31.10 16.80
N LYS A 94 -43.31 -31.45 17.02
CA LYS A 94 -44.42 -31.02 16.19
C LYS A 94 -44.44 -29.49 16.13
N GLY A 95 -44.34 -28.92 14.93
CA GLY A 95 -44.51 -27.47 14.66
C GLY A 95 -43.28 -26.73 14.19
N GLY A 96 -42.10 -27.35 14.07
CA GLY A 96 -40.89 -26.71 13.52
C GLY A 96 -40.42 -27.33 12.22
N LEU A 97 -39.31 -26.79 11.63
CA LEU A 97 -38.70 -27.34 10.43
C LEU A 97 -37.97 -28.69 10.69
N GLY A 98 -37.79 -29.07 11.93
CA GLY A 98 -37.15 -30.32 12.34
C GLY A 98 -35.65 -30.38 11.97
N ARG A 99 -34.95 -29.27 12.03
CA ARG A 99 -33.52 -29.18 11.75
C ARG A 99 -32.73 -28.88 13.01
N PRO A 100 -31.55 -29.50 13.21
CA PRO A 100 -30.74 -29.22 14.39
C PRO A 100 -30.19 -27.81 14.35
N CYS A 101 -30.11 -27.20 15.55
CA CYS A 101 -29.44 -25.93 15.75
C CYS A 101 -28.42 -26.07 16.89
N ARG A 102 -27.18 -25.66 16.64
CA ARG A 102 -26.15 -25.56 17.66
C ARG A 102 -26.09 -24.14 18.18
N ILE A 103 -26.23 -23.96 19.48
CA ILE A 103 -26.05 -22.69 20.14
C ILE A 103 -24.58 -22.60 20.58
N TYR A 104 -23.87 -21.56 20.16
CA TYR A 104 -22.51 -21.32 20.60
C TYR A 104 -22.41 -20.04 21.43
N ALA A 105 -21.51 -20.03 22.40
CA ALA A 105 -21.21 -18.90 23.24
C ALA A 105 -19.70 -18.80 23.43
N PRO A 106 -19.11 -17.61 23.34
CA PRO A 106 -17.72 -17.42 23.71
C PRO A 106 -17.58 -17.60 25.24
N VAL A 107 -16.44 -18.17 25.67
CA VAL A 107 -16.11 -18.36 27.09
C VAL A 107 -14.83 -17.59 27.39
N GLY A 108 -14.85 -16.75 28.41
CA GLY A 108 -13.71 -15.95 28.85
C GLY A 108 -14.09 -14.85 29.81
N THR A 109 -13.12 -14.04 30.22
CA THR A 109 -13.34 -12.86 31.04
C THR A 109 -13.82 -11.68 30.18
N HIS A 110 -14.31 -10.61 30.80
CA HIS A 110 -14.77 -9.43 30.08
C HIS A 110 -13.63 -8.78 29.27
N GLU A 111 -12.39 -8.82 29.75
CA GLU A 111 -11.24 -8.26 29.04
C GLU A 111 -10.98 -9.02 27.73
N THR A 112 -11.06 -10.35 27.75
CA THR A 112 -10.81 -11.18 26.57
C THR A 112 -11.98 -11.22 25.59
N LEU A 113 -13.21 -11.03 26.09
CA LEU A 113 -14.42 -11.10 25.27
C LEU A 113 -14.91 -9.75 24.76
N LEU A 114 -14.43 -8.62 25.31
CA LEU A 114 -14.95 -7.30 24.96
C LEU A 114 -14.92 -7.04 23.45
N ALA A 115 -13.79 -7.29 22.79
CA ALA A 115 -13.64 -7.08 21.35
C ALA A 115 -14.57 -7.97 20.51
N TYR A 116 -14.82 -9.20 20.96
CA TYR A 116 -15.76 -10.13 20.32
C TYR A 116 -17.19 -9.62 20.46
N LEU A 117 -17.61 -9.25 21.66
CA LEU A 117 -18.97 -8.79 21.96
C LEU A 117 -19.29 -7.47 21.24
N VAL A 118 -18.37 -6.52 21.24
CA VAL A 118 -18.53 -5.24 20.51
C VAL A 118 -18.75 -5.49 19.03
N ARG A 119 -17.96 -6.38 18.39
CA ARG A 119 -18.19 -6.71 16.98
C ARG A 119 -19.57 -7.34 16.72
N ARG A 120 -20.05 -8.20 17.64
CA ARG A 120 -21.41 -8.77 17.51
C ARG A 120 -22.49 -7.73 17.66
N LEU A 121 -22.33 -6.79 18.59
CA LEU A 121 -23.26 -5.68 18.77
C LEU A 121 -23.31 -4.76 17.55
N LEU A 122 -22.15 -4.42 17.00
CA LEU A 122 -22.05 -3.59 15.79
C LEU A 122 -22.67 -4.29 14.56
N GLU A 123 -22.43 -5.59 14.42
CA GLU A 123 -22.99 -6.39 13.33
C GLU A 123 -24.52 -6.43 13.38
N ASN A 124 -25.10 -6.67 14.55
CA ASN A 124 -26.55 -6.76 14.72
C ASN A 124 -27.22 -5.38 14.78
N GLY A 125 -26.51 -4.36 15.24
CA GLY A 125 -26.97 -2.97 15.27
C GLY A 125 -26.87 -2.23 13.93
N ALA A 126 -26.24 -2.83 12.93
CA ALA A 126 -26.18 -2.22 11.60
C ALA A 126 -27.56 -2.08 10.97
N ASN A 127 -27.87 -0.91 10.38
CA ASN A 127 -29.15 -0.63 9.74
C ASN A 127 -29.52 -1.64 8.63
N THR A 128 -28.53 -2.34 8.09
CA THR A 128 -28.70 -3.36 7.04
C THR A 128 -28.85 -4.78 7.61
N SER A 129 -28.69 -4.99 8.92
CA SER A 129 -28.88 -6.31 9.51
C SER A 129 -30.34 -6.70 9.51
N PHE A 130 -30.62 -8.01 9.34
CA PHE A 130 -31.99 -8.53 9.38
C PHE A 130 -32.64 -8.27 10.75
N VAL A 131 -31.88 -8.43 11.84
CA VAL A 131 -32.37 -8.23 13.21
C VAL A 131 -32.78 -6.78 13.44
N ASN A 132 -32.07 -5.83 12.90
CA ASN A 132 -32.42 -4.41 13.03
C ASN A 132 -33.62 -4.05 12.11
N ARG A 133 -33.65 -4.57 10.88
CA ARG A 133 -34.70 -4.32 9.93
C ARG A 133 -36.07 -4.91 10.36
N ILE A 134 -36.10 -6.08 11.03
CA ILE A 134 -37.33 -6.69 11.52
C ILE A 134 -37.94 -5.90 12.70
N ALA A 135 -37.14 -5.12 13.40
CA ALA A 135 -37.61 -4.24 14.47
C ALA A 135 -38.12 -2.88 13.96
N ASP A 136 -37.95 -2.58 12.70
CA ASP A 136 -38.41 -1.34 12.06
C ASP A 136 -39.81 -1.54 11.46
N GLU A 137 -40.82 -1.03 12.14
CA GLU A 137 -42.23 -1.12 11.73
C GLU A 137 -42.56 -0.40 10.42
N THR A 138 -41.63 0.39 9.87
CA THR A 138 -41.80 1.08 8.60
C THR A 138 -41.46 0.21 7.39
N ILE A 139 -40.81 -0.95 7.60
CA ILE A 139 -40.41 -1.86 6.53
C ILE A 139 -41.51 -2.90 6.32
N GLU A 140 -42.07 -2.90 5.09
CA GLU A 140 -43.05 -3.89 4.69
C GLU A 140 -42.47 -5.32 4.68
N LEU A 141 -43.26 -6.31 5.11
CA LEU A 141 -42.84 -7.70 5.19
C LEU A 141 -42.30 -8.23 3.87
N ASP A 142 -42.93 -7.89 2.75
CA ASP A 142 -42.53 -8.30 1.40
C ASP A 142 -41.15 -7.74 1.01
N GLU A 143 -40.77 -6.56 1.53
CA GLU A 143 -39.45 -6.02 1.33
C GLU A 143 -38.43 -6.72 2.20
N LEU A 144 -38.77 -7.08 3.43
CA LEU A 144 -37.90 -7.76 4.36
C LEU A 144 -37.49 -9.15 3.88
N VAL A 145 -38.43 -9.90 3.24
CA VAL A 145 -38.21 -11.28 2.76
C VAL A 145 -37.87 -11.33 1.25
N LYS A 146 -37.58 -10.20 0.64
CA LYS A 146 -37.22 -10.13 -0.78
C LYS A 146 -35.91 -10.87 -1.05
N SER A 147 -35.93 -11.71 -2.12
CA SER A 147 -34.74 -12.45 -2.51
C SER A 147 -33.56 -11.50 -2.81
N PRO A 148 -32.36 -11.77 -2.27
CA PRO A 148 -31.15 -10.98 -2.59
C PRO A 148 -30.88 -10.88 -4.09
N VAL A 149 -31.18 -11.92 -4.87
CA VAL A 149 -31.04 -11.92 -6.34
C VAL A 149 -31.94 -10.86 -6.96
N GLN A 150 -33.23 -10.81 -6.57
CA GLN A 150 -34.13 -9.77 -7.05
C GLN A 150 -33.72 -8.36 -6.72
N VAL A 151 -33.10 -8.17 -5.54
CA VAL A 151 -32.54 -6.85 -5.15
C VAL A 151 -31.39 -6.45 -6.05
N VAL A 152 -30.45 -7.38 -6.35
CA VAL A 152 -29.34 -7.10 -7.28
C VAL A 152 -29.83 -6.86 -8.70
N ASP A 153 -30.79 -7.61 -9.18
CA ASP A 153 -31.41 -7.40 -10.51
C ASP A 153 -32.05 -6.00 -10.63
N GLN A 154 -32.71 -5.55 -9.58
CA GLN A 154 -33.29 -4.20 -9.53
C GLN A 154 -32.22 -3.11 -9.48
N GLN A 155 -31.16 -3.33 -8.72
CA GLN A 155 -30.01 -2.42 -8.70
C GLN A 155 -29.36 -2.37 -10.09
N ALA A 156 -29.14 -3.52 -10.71
CA ALA A 156 -28.58 -3.61 -12.06
C ALA A 156 -29.43 -2.88 -13.11
N ALA A 157 -30.75 -2.98 -13.02
CA ALA A 157 -31.68 -2.27 -13.91
C ALA A 157 -31.56 -0.74 -13.78
N THR A 158 -31.24 -0.24 -12.58
CA THR A 158 -31.07 1.19 -12.31
C THR A 158 -29.65 1.67 -12.62
N GLU A 159 -28.64 0.86 -12.33
CA GLU A 159 -27.21 1.23 -12.40
C GLU A 159 -26.54 0.76 -13.70
N GLY A 160 -27.25 0.00 -14.54
CA GLY A 160 -26.80 -0.49 -15.85
C GLY A 160 -25.98 -1.80 -15.79
N THR A 161 -25.52 -2.22 -14.62
CA THR A 161 -24.79 -3.48 -14.43
C THR A 161 -24.95 -4.02 -13.01
N ALA A 162 -24.83 -5.35 -12.85
CA ALA A 162 -24.84 -6.01 -11.56
C ALA A 162 -23.46 -5.98 -10.90
N GLY A 163 -23.44 -6.04 -9.56
CA GLY A 163 -22.19 -6.24 -8.80
C GLY A 163 -21.37 -4.97 -8.53
N LEU A 164 -21.90 -3.79 -8.84
CA LEU A 164 -21.20 -2.54 -8.51
C LEU A 164 -21.01 -2.35 -7.00
N PRO A 165 -19.87 -1.76 -6.57
CA PRO A 165 -19.64 -1.44 -5.19
C PRO A 165 -20.63 -0.39 -4.67
N HIS A 166 -20.64 -0.17 -3.35
CA HIS A 166 -21.52 0.82 -2.74
C HIS A 166 -21.13 2.25 -3.17
N PRO A 167 -22.05 3.08 -3.72
CA PRO A 167 -21.71 4.35 -4.36
C PRO A 167 -21.16 5.41 -3.38
N ARG A 168 -21.41 5.27 -2.07
CA ARG A 168 -20.90 6.18 -1.02
C ARG A 168 -19.63 5.68 -0.35
N ILE A 169 -19.12 4.51 -0.74
CA ILE A 169 -17.85 3.99 -0.24
C ILE A 169 -16.85 4.12 -1.38
N PRO A 170 -15.93 5.10 -1.34
CA PRO A 170 -14.99 5.29 -2.43
C PRO A 170 -14.06 4.08 -2.55
N LEU A 171 -13.71 3.70 -3.77
CA LEU A 171 -12.69 2.69 -4.02
C LEU A 171 -11.31 3.17 -3.50
N PRO A 172 -10.37 2.26 -3.21
CA PRO A 172 -9.03 2.62 -2.74
C PRO A 172 -8.31 3.64 -3.61
N ALA A 173 -8.48 3.60 -4.92
CA ALA A 173 -7.91 4.59 -5.85
C ALA A 173 -8.39 6.03 -5.59
N ALA A 174 -9.60 6.19 -5.05
CA ALA A 174 -10.21 7.49 -4.73
C ALA A 174 -9.99 7.93 -3.27
N LEU A 175 -9.01 7.37 -2.56
CA LEU A 175 -8.73 7.67 -1.15
C LEU A 175 -8.54 9.19 -0.89
N TYR A 176 -7.92 9.88 -1.81
CA TYR A 176 -7.63 11.32 -1.71
C TYR A 176 -8.65 12.20 -2.47
N GLY A 177 -9.80 11.63 -2.83
CA GLY A 177 -10.85 12.35 -3.54
C GLY A 177 -10.41 12.88 -4.90
N ALA A 178 -10.80 14.13 -5.20
CA ALA A 178 -10.47 14.78 -6.48
C ALA A 178 -9.03 15.32 -6.56
N HIS A 179 -8.29 15.34 -5.45
CA HIS A 179 -6.95 15.92 -5.43
C HIS A 179 -5.93 15.07 -6.19
N ARG A 180 -5.94 13.76 -5.98
CA ARG A 180 -5.06 12.82 -6.67
C ARG A 180 -5.54 11.39 -6.51
N SER A 181 -5.19 10.51 -7.43
CA SER A 181 -5.41 9.08 -7.26
C SER A 181 -4.41 8.50 -6.26
N ASN A 182 -4.86 7.56 -5.43
CA ASN A 182 -3.98 6.74 -4.60
C ASN A 182 -3.16 5.79 -5.49
N SER A 183 -1.93 5.49 -5.09
CA SER A 183 -1.08 4.53 -5.80
C SER A 183 -1.63 3.12 -5.72
N ARG A 184 -1.52 2.38 -6.83
CA ARG A 184 -1.97 0.99 -6.92
C ARG A 184 -1.01 0.06 -6.17
N GLY A 185 -1.57 -0.80 -5.32
CA GLY A 185 -0.84 -1.87 -4.64
C GLY A 185 -1.12 -3.25 -5.19
N LEU A 186 -0.50 -4.26 -4.57
CA LEU A 186 -0.72 -5.68 -4.85
C LEU A 186 -1.17 -6.39 -3.58
N ASP A 187 -2.19 -7.23 -3.71
CA ASP A 187 -2.62 -8.12 -2.62
C ASP A 187 -1.72 -9.37 -2.58
N LEU A 188 -0.70 -9.31 -1.74
CA LEU A 188 0.25 -10.41 -1.57
C LEU A 188 -0.33 -11.60 -0.75
N SER A 189 -1.57 -11.52 -0.29
CA SER A 189 -2.30 -12.65 0.29
C SER A 189 -3.12 -13.43 -0.74
N ASN A 190 -3.24 -12.91 -1.97
CA ASN A 190 -4.01 -13.52 -3.05
C ASN A 190 -3.11 -14.44 -3.90
N GLU A 191 -3.43 -15.72 -3.92
CA GLU A 191 -2.69 -16.76 -4.65
C GLU A 191 -2.55 -16.48 -6.17
N ASN A 192 -3.56 -15.90 -6.79
CA ASN A 192 -3.49 -15.53 -8.21
C ASN A 192 -2.48 -14.40 -8.44
N THR A 193 -2.52 -13.36 -7.60
CA THR A 193 -1.56 -12.25 -7.63
C THR A 193 -0.14 -12.74 -7.39
N LEU A 194 0.06 -13.65 -6.43
CA LEU A 194 1.38 -14.26 -6.16
C LEU A 194 1.86 -15.09 -7.34
N THR A 195 0.98 -15.85 -7.99
CA THR A 195 1.32 -16.67 -9.17
C THR A 195 1.77 -15.78 -10.34
N GLU A 196 1.04 -14.72 -10.63
CA GLU A 196 1.40 -13.75 -11.68
C GLU A 196 2.72 -13.03 -11.38
N LEU A 197 2.90 -12.60 -10.13
CA LEU A 197 4.14 -11.97 -9.68
C LEU A 197 5.32 -12.93 -9.80
N ALA A 198 5.19 -14.16 -9.33
CA ALA A 198 6.25 -15.17 -9.44
C ALA A 198 6.65 -15.44 -10.90
N ALA A 199 5.68 -15.55 -11.81
CA ALA A 199 5.93 -15.73 -13.24
C ALA A 199 6.71 -14.55 -13.82
N THR A 200 6.35 -13.30 -13.46
CA THR A 200 7.06 -12.11 -13.91
C THR A 200 8.47 -12.02 -13.34
N LEU A 201 8.66 -12.34 -12.05
CA LEU A 201 9.98 -12.37 -11.42
C LEU A 201 10.90 -13.39 -12.08
N GLN A 202 10.38 -14.58 -12.41
CA GLN A 202 11.13 -15.60 -13.14
C GLN A 202 11.48 -15.16 -14.56
N ALA A 203 10.55 -14.58 -15.30
CA ALA A 203 10.78 -14.10 -16.65
C ALA A 203 11.83 -12.96 -16.71
N THR A 204 11.91 -12.14 -15.67
CA THR A 204 12.85 -11.02 -15.57
C THR A 204 14.15 -11.35 -14.83
N ALA A 205 14.28 -12.55 -14.26
CA ALA A 205 15.46 -12.96 -13.49
C ALA A 205 16.78 -12.89 -14.28
N SER A 206 16.74 -13.18 -15.58
CA SER A 206 17.89 -13.11 -16.47
C SER A 206 18.04 -11.77 -17.20
N HIS A 207 17.19 -10.77 -16.91
CA HIS A 207 17.30 -9.46 -17.53
C HIS A 207 18.60 -8.77 -17.09
N ALA A 208 19.41 -8.37 -18.05
CA ALA A 208 20.65 -7.64 -17.81
C ALA A 208 20.34 -6.15 -17.65
N TRP A 209 20.20 -5.69 -16.41
CA TRP A 209 19.99 -4.28 -16.12
C TRP A 209 21.28 -3.49 -16.32
N ALA A 210 21.15 -2.24 -16.75
CA ALA A 210 22.31 -1.38 -16.97
C ALA A 210 22.02 0.06 -16.54
N ALA A 211 22.99 0.65 -15.86
CA ALA A 211 23.04 2.06 -15.56
C ALA A 211 24.28 2.70 -16.18
N ALA A 212 24.13 3.90 -16.69
CA ALA A 212 25.21 4.74 -17.19
C ALA A 212 24.80 6.20 -16.96
N PRO A 213 25.69 7.17 -17.15
CA PRO A 213 25.28 8.57 -17.17
C PRO A 213 24.20 8.79 -18.23
N LEU A 214 23.02 9.22 -17.80
CA LEU A 214 21.89 9.55 -18.66
C LEU A 214 21.81 11.06 -18.78
N MET A 215 22.24 11.62 -19.89
CA MET A 215 22.40 13.05 -20.09
C MET A 215 21.66 13.55 -21.34
N ALA A 216 21.63 14.84 -21.54
CA ALA A 216 21.07 15.47 -22.75
C ALA A 216 21.77 14.99 -24.03
N ALA A 217 23.08 14.84 -24.01
CA ALA A 217 23.88 14.20 -25.05
C ALA A 217 24.16 12.74 -24.68
N ASP A 218 24.34 11.90 -25.69
CA ASP A 218 24.74 10.51 -25.47
C ASP A 218 26.19 10.46 -24.96
N VAL A 219 26.42 9.58 -23.98
CA VAL A 219 27.72 9.37 -23.37
C VAL A 219 28.39 8.18 -24.06
N PRO A 220 29.71 8.27 -24.42
CA PRO A 220 30.43 7.12 -24.94
C PRO A 220 30.45 5.95 -23.97
N GLU A 221 30.46 4.73 -24.52
CA GLU A 221 30.66 3.53 -23.69
C GLU A 221 32.00 3.59 -22.96
N GLY A 222 31.99 3.25 -21.69
CA GLY A 222 33.14 3.25 -20.80
C GLY A 222 33.21 1.99 -19.94
N PRO A 223 34.19 1.90 -19.06
CA PRO A 223 34.34 0.76 -18.16
C PRO A 223 33.13 0.63 -17.26
N THR A 224 32.66 -0.62 -17.12
CA THR A 224 31.50 -0.96 -16.26
C THR A 224 31.94 -1.75 -15.04
N GLN A 225 31.14 -1.65 -13.97
CA GLN A 225 31.28 -2.45 -12.75
C GLN A 225 30.02 -3.25 -12.50
N PRO A 226 30.11 -4.49 -11.96
CA PRO A 226 28.95 -5.29 -11.65
C PRO A 226 28.20 -4.74 -10.42
N VAL A 227 26.89 -4.60 -10.55
CA VAL A 227 25.98 -4.37 -9.43
C VAL A 227 25.50 -5.74 -8.94
N ARG A 228 25.72 -6.04 -7.65
CA ARG A 228 25.49 -7.37 -7.10
C ARG A 228 24.34 -7.35 -6.11
N ASN A 229 23.65 -8.48 -6.03
CA ASN A 229 22.62 -8.71 -5.02
C ASN A 229 23.26 -8.78 -3.63
N PRO A 230 22.83 -7.94 -2.67
CA PRO A 230 23.39 -7.94 -1.31
C PRO A 230 23.12 -9.23 -0.53
N ALA A 231 22.10 -10.01 -0.91
CA ALA A 231 21.79 -11.29 -0.28
C ALA A 231 22.58 -12.46 -0.89
N ASP A 232 23.03 -12.32 -2.14
CA ASP A 232 23.84 -13.32 -2.85
C ASP A 232 24.83 -12.63 -3.79
N HIS A 233 26.05 -12.46 -3.35
CA HIS A 233 27.09 -11.76 -4.15
C HIS A 233 27.51 -12.50 -5.43
N SER A 234 27.10 -13.76 -5.64
CA SER A 234 27.27 -14.46 -6.92
C SER A 234 26.25 -13.99 -7.97
N ASP A 235 25.11 -13.46 -7.56
CA ASP A 235 24.08 -12.89 -8.44
C ASP A 235 24.47 -11.49 -8.90
N VAL A 236 24.82 -11.36 -10.18
CA VAL A 236 25.06 -10.08 -10.84
C VAL A 236 23.75 -9.56 -11.40
N VAL A 237 23.18 -8.53 -10.75
CA VAL A 237 21.90 -7.93 -11.14
C VAL A 237 22.01 -7.13 -12.44
N GLY A 238 23.14 -6.47 -12.63
CA GLY A 238 23.40 -5.63 -13.80
C GLY A 238 24.79 -5.02 -13.80
N GLN A 239 24.97 -4.02 -14.64
CA GLN A 239 26.24 -3.31 -14.81
C GLN A 239 26.02 -1.81 -14.64
N VAL A 240 27.00 -1.12 -14.07
CA VAL A 240 27.01 0.35 -13.99
C VAL A 240 28.28 0.92 -14.61
N GLN A 241 28.12 1.92 -15.48
CA GLN A 241 29.18 2.83 -15.89
C GLN A 241 29.08 4.09 -15.01
N GLU A 242 30.08 4.41 -14.25
CA GLU A 242 30.12 5.64 -13.45
C GLU A 242 30.38 6.88 -14.32
N ALA A 243 29.84 8.02 -13.92
CA ALA A 243 30.11 9.30 -14.54
C ALA A 243 31.52 9.77 -14.26
N THR A 244 32.17 10.33 -15.25
CA THR A 244 33.44 11.03 -15.12
C THR A 244 33.22 12.48 -14.68
N ILE A 245 34.29 13.16 -14.25
CA ILE A 245 34.23 14.60 -13.93
C ILE A 245 33.81 15.41 -15.18
N ALA A 246 34.27 15.00 -16.38
CA ALA A 246 33.87 15.63 -17.63
C ALA A 246 32.35 15.47 -17.93
N ASP A 247 31.77 14.31 -17.60
CA ASP A 247 30.33 14.09 -17.72
C ASP A 247 29.55 14.99 -16.76
N VAL A 248 30.03 15.15 -15.50
CA VAL A 248 29.43 16.09 -14.53
C VAL A 248 29.44 17.51 -15.07
N ASP A 249 30.60 17.96 -15.61
CA ASP A 249 30.73 19.32 -16.16
C ASP A 249 29.80 19.55 -17.35
N GLN A 250 29.67 18.55 -18.22
CA GLN A 250 28.76 18.59 -19.36
C GLN A 250 27.29 18.57 -18.94
N ALA A 251 26.94 17.72 -17.98
CA ALA A 251 25.57 17.67 -17.43
C ALA A 251 25.15 19.00 -16.79
N LEU A 252 26.05 19.64 -16.06
CA LEU A 252 25.85 20.96 -15.48
C LEU A 252 25.62 22.03 -16.57
N ALA A 253 26.41 21.99 -17.65
CA ALA A 253 26.23 22.92 -18.77
C ALA A 253 24.86 22.72 -19.46
N HIS A 254 24.45 21.47 -19.66
CA HIS A 254 23.15 21.16 -20.25
C HIS A 254 21.99 21.61 -19.33
N ALA A 255 22.08 21.34 -18.03
CA ALA A 255 21.06 21.74 -17.06
C ALA A 255 20.92 23.27 -16.99
N GLN A 256 22.04 24.01 -17.00
CA GLN A 256 22.04 25.45 -17.01
C GLN A 256 21.41 26.02 -18.31
N ALA A 257 21.75 25.45 -19.46
CA ALA A 257 21.18 25.86 -20.74
C ALA A 257 19.67 25.60 -20.83
N ALA A 258 19.20 24.49 -20.21
CA ALA A 258 17.78 24.12 -20.18
C ALA A 258 16.95 24.89 -19.14
N ALA A 259 17.58 25.55 -18.17
CA ALA A 259 16.91 26.12 -17.01
C ALA A 259 15.79 27.10 -17.37
N ALA A 260 16.05 28.04 -18.26
CA ALA A 260 15.06 29.03 -18.67
C ALA A 260 13.87 28.40 -19.41
N HIS A 261 14.11 27.41 -20.25
CA HIS A 261 13.07 26.69 -20.98
C HIS A 261 12.17 25.89 -20.03
N TRP A 262 12.77 25.08 -19.15
CA TRP A 262 12.02 24.27 -18.20
C TRP A 262 11.26 25.12 -17.18
N ALA A 263 11.86 26.21 -16.69
CA ALA A 263 11.21 27.20 -15.83
C ALA A 263 10.00 27.86 -16.51
N GLY A 264 10.10 28.16 -17.81
CA GLY A 264 9.03 28.74 -18.62
C GLY A 264 7.92 27.74 -18.99
N THR A 265 8.16 26.44 -18.88
CA THR A 265 7.14 25.41 -19.14
C THR A 265 5.96 25.59 -18.17
N PRO A 266 4.70 25.62 -18.66
CA PRO A 266 3.53 25.78 -17.79
C PRO A 266 3.47 24.74 -16.66
N PRO A 267 3.06 25.11 -15.44
CA PRO A 267 2.94 24.17 -14.32
C PRO A 267 2.08 22.94 -14.66
N ALA A 268 1.01 23.12 -15.42
CA ALA A 268 0.13 22.03 -15.84
C ALA A 268 0.85 21.02 -16.77
N GLU A 269 1.76 21.46 -17.63
CA GLU A 269 2.52 20.60 -18.52
C GLU A 269 3.59 19.81 -17.76
N ARG A 270 4.29 20.46 -16.80
CA ARG A 270 5.22 19.77 -15.89
C ARG A 270 4.50 18.71 -15.07
N ALA A 271 3.34 19.06 -14.50
CA ALA A 271 2.50 18.12 -13.75
C ALA A 271 2.03 16.94 -14.63
N ALA A 272 1.60 17.20 -15.86
CA ALA A 272 1.17 16.14 -16.78
C ALA A 272 2.30 15.14 -17.10
N ALA A 273 3.54 15.59 -17.22
CA ALA A 273 4.69 14.70 -17.41
C ALA A 273 4.93 13.81 -16.17
N LEU A 274 4.81 14.37 -14.96
CA LEU A 274 4.92 13.61 -13.71
C LEU A 274 3.80 12.57 -13.56
N LEU A 275 2.55 12.94 -13.89
CA LEU A 275 1.42 12.00 -13.87
C LEU A 275 1.61 10.83 -14.85
N ARG A 276 2.07 11.10 -16.08
CA ARG A 276 2.42 10.03 -17.02
C ARG A 276 3.55 9.14 -16.50
N THR A 277 4.53 9.71 -15.79
CA THR A 277 5.59 8.91 -15.15
C THR A 277 5.02 8.00 -14.07
N ALA A 278 4.09 8.49 -13.26
CA ALA A 278 3.40 7.71 -12.24
C ALA A 278 2.65 6.51 -12.86
N ASP A 279 1.94 6.75 -13.96
CA ASP A 279 1.21 5.68 -14.68
C ASP A 279 2.17 4.65 -15.30
N LEU A 280 3.32 5.08 -15.82
CA LEU A 280 4.37 4.18 -16.35
C LEU A 280 5.01 3.34 -15.24
N LEU A 281 5.25 3.91 -14.06
CA LEU A 281 5.74 3.16 -12.90
C LEU A 281 4.74 2.08 -12.47
N GLU A 282 3.46 2.40 -12.36
CA GLU A 282 2.41 1.42 -12.05
C GLU A 282 2.30 0.32 -13.11
N ALA A 283 2.36 0.69 -14.39
CA ALA A 283 2.30 -0.28 -15.48
C ALA A 283 3.51 -1.25 -15.50
N ARG A 284 4.67 -0.79 -15.01
CA ARG A 284 5.91 -1.58 -14.93
C ARG A 284 6.24 -2.07 -13.51
N MET A 285 5.27 -2.01 -12.60
CA MET A 285 5.50 -2.33 -11.18
C MET A 285 6.21 -3.67 -11.00
N GLN A 286 5.68 -4.77 -11.52
CA GLN A 286 6.21 -6.11 -11.23
C GLN A 286 7.68 -6.31 -11.66
N PRO A 287 8.15 -5.92 -12.87
CA PRO A 287 9.58 -5.95 -13.19
C PRO A 287 10.44 -5.09 -12.25
N LEU A 288 9.95 -3.92 -11.85
CA LEU A 288 10.66 -3.04 -10.92
C LEU A 288 10.74 -3.63 -9.51
N LEU A 289 9.72 -4.39 -9.06
CA LEU A 289 9.81 -5.14 -7.80
C LEU A 289 10.97 -6.13 -7.84
N GLY A 290 11.11 -6.89 -8.93
CA GLY A 290 12.22 -7.83 -9.10
C GLY A 290 13.59 -7.16 -9.04
N LEU A 291 13.73 -5.98 -9.67
CA LEU A 291 14.95 -5.18 -9.61
C LEU A 291 15.22 -4.71 -8.17
N LEU A 292 14.24 -4.13 -7.47
CA LEU A 292 14.37 -3.65 -6.09
C LEU A 292 14.74 -4.77 -5.10
N MET A 293 14.15 -5.96 -5.27
CA MET A 293 14.47 -7.13 -4.45
C MET A 293 15.93 -7.57 -4.62
N ARG A 294 16.43 -7.59 -5.86
CA ARG A 294 17.79 -8.04 -6.15
C ARG A 294 18.85 -6.97 -5.92
N GLU A 295 18.60 -5.72 -6.31
CA GLU A 295 19.59 -4.63 -6.17
C GLU A 295 19.67 -4.09 -4.74
N ALA A 296 18.52 -3.92 -4.06
CA ALA A 296 18.43 -3.28 -2.76
C ALA A 296 18.11 -4.25 -1.61
N GLY A 297 17.98 -5.55 -1.87
CA GLY A 297 17.67 -6.56 -0.85
C GLY A 297 16.29 -6.39 -0.20
N LYS A 298 15.34 -5.82 -0.91
CA LYS A 298 13.97 -5.58 -0.39
C LYS A 298 13.16 -6.86 -0.30
N SER A 299 12.28 -6.96 0.71
CA SER A 299 11.18 -7.93 0.66
C SER A 299 10.15 -7.52 -0.40
N ALA A 300 9.30 -8.45 -0.84
CA ALA A 300 8.27 -8.14 -1.82
C ALA A 300 7.33 -7.02 -1.35
N SER A 301 6.90 -7.04 -0.08
CA SER A 301 6.04 -6.01 0.51
C SER A 301 6.73 -4.63 0.54
N ASN A 302 8.00 -4.59 0.92
CA ASN A 302 8.79 -3.36 0.92
C ASN A 302 9.07 -2.83 -0.49
N ALA A 303 9.25 -3.70 -1.48
CA ALA A 303 9.39 -3.31 -2.87
C ALA A 303 8.08 -2.72 -3.43
N VAL A 304 6.92 -3.30 -3.09
CA VAL A 304 5.60 -2.71 -3.43
C VAL A 304 5.46 -1.33 -2.80
N ALA A 305 5.82 -1.17 -1.53
CA ALA A 305 5.78 0.13 -0.86
C ALA A 305 6.66 1.18 -1.55
N GLU A 306 7.88 0.81 -1.98
CA GLU A 306 8.79 1.68 -2.74
C GLU A 306 8.18 2.22 -4.04
N VAL A 307 7.62 1.33 -4.86
CA VAL A 307 7.02 1.76 -6.13
C VAL A 307 5.81 2.64 -5.87
N ARG A 308 4.97 2.28 -4.90
CA ARG A 308 3.80 3.06 -4.52
C ARG A 308 4.15 4.45 -4.02
N GLU A 309 5.14 4.56 -3.15
CA GLU A 309 5.60 5.84 -2.61
C GLU A 309 6.17 6.73 -3.72
N ALA A 310 6.95 6.18 -4.65
CA ALA A 310 7.42 6.92 -5.83
C ALA A 310 6.27 7.46 -6.69
N VAL A 311 5.24 6.64 -6.93
CA VAL A 311 4.01 7.04 -7.64
C VAL A 311 3.28 8.15 -6.89
N ASP A 312 3.13 8.00 -5.57
CA ASP A 312 2.44 8.99 -4.74
C ASP A 312 3.19 10.31 -4.67
N PHE A 313 4.54 10.32 -4.64
CA PHE A 313 5.31 11.56 -4.76
C PHE A 313 5.07 12.27 -6.09
N LEU A 314 5.10 11.55 -7.19
CA LEU A 314 4.82 12.11 -8.52
C LEU A 314 3.42 12.76 -8.58
N ARG A 315 2.40 12.03 -8.12
CA ARG A 315 1.01 12.52 -8.09
C ARG A 315 0.83 13.68 -7.11
N TYR A 316 1.49 13.62 -5.96
CA TYR A 316 1.43 14.68 -4.95
C TYR A 316 2.00 15.99 -5.48
N TYR A 317 3.24 15.98 -6.00
CA TYR A 317 3.86 17.19 -6.50
C TYR A 317 3.19 17.70 -7.78
N ALA A 318 2.66 16.83 -8.63
CA ALA A 318 1.84 17.23 -9.76
C ALA A 318 0.59 17.99 -9.30
N ALA A 319 -0.14 17.47 -8.32
CA ALA A 319 -1.33 18.12 -7.76
C ALA A 319 -0.99 19.47 -7.10
N GLN A 320 0.12 19.54 -6.35
CA GLN A 320 0.57 20.78 -5.72
C GLN A 320 0.83 21.89 -6.75
N VAL A 321 1.61 21.59 -7.79
CA VAL A 321 1.95 22.64 -8.77
C VAL A 321 0.76 23.03 -9.66
N GLN A 322 -0.17 22.12 -9.93
CA GLN A 322 -1.41 22.44 -10.63
C GLN A 322 -2.32 23.37 -9.85
N SER A 323 -2.36 23.25 -8.53
CA SER A 323 -3.29 23.99 -7.68
C SER A 323 -2.73 25.30 -7.14
N THR A 324 -1.40 25.42 -6.97
CA THR A 324 -0.80 26.53 -6.22
C THR A 324 0.28 27.30 -6.97
N PHE A 325 0.85 26.75 -8.07
CA PHE A 325 1.96 27.40 -8.77
C PHE A 325 1.50 28.29 -9.93
N ASP A 326 2.14 29.44 -10.00
CA ASP A 326 2.09 30.36 -11.12
C ASP A 326 3.54 30.78 -11.45
N ASN A 327 3.96 30.64 -12.70
CA ASN A 327 5.31 30.99 -13.14
C ASN A 327 5.65 32.48 -12.97
N ALA A 328 4.65 33.33 -12.78
CA ALA A 328 4.88 34.75 -12.49
C ALA A 328 5.31 35.02 -11.03
N THR A 329 4.89 34.14 -10.11
CA THR A 329 5.11 34.33 -8.66
C THR A 329 6.07 33.26 -8.07
N HIS A 330 6.13 32.07 -8.67
CA HIS A 330 6.99 30.98 -8.25
C HIS A 330 8.19 30.85 -9.19
N ILE A 331 9.29 31.46 -8.79
CA ILE A 331 10.51 31.49 -9.59
C ILE A 331 11.39 30.30 -9.26
N PRO A 332 11.68 29.41 -10.23
CA PRO A 332 12.61 28.30 -10.04
C PRO A 332 14.01 28.76 -9.66
N LEU A 333 14.72 27.92 -8.90
CA LEU A 333 16.09 28.21 -8.46
C LEU A 333 17.10 28.15 -9.62
N GLY A 334 16.93 27.21 -10.50
CA GLY A 334 17.89 26.78 -11.52
C GLY A 334 18.29 25.31 -11.32
N PRO A 335 19.47 24.86 -11.78
CA PRO A 335 19.87 23.47 -11.62
C PRO A 335 19.93 23.03 -10.14
N VAL A 336 19.26 21.91 -9.81
CA VAL A 336 19.20 21.33 -8.47
C VAL A 336 19.89 19.97 -8.47
N ALA A 337 20.80 19.77 -7.53
CA ALA A 337 21.43 18.47 -7.29
C ALA A 337 20.54 17.65 -6.33
N CYS A 338 20.13 16.46 -6.75
CA CYS A 338 19.38 15.50 -5.96
C CYS A 338 20.29 14.30 -5.66
N ILE A 339 20.62 14.07 -4.39
CA ILE A 339 21.48 12.98 -3.93
C ILE A 339 20.64 12.07 -3.03
N SER A 340 20.37 10.86 -3.49
CA SER A 340 19.46 9.92 -2.83
C SER A 340 20.18 8.77 -2.12
N PRO A 341 19.54 8.14 -1.12
CA PRO A 341 20.13 7.05 -0.36
C PRO A 341 19.88 5.69 -1.05
N TRP A 342 20.59 4.66 -0.55
CA TRP A 342 20.45 3.28 -1.04
C TRP A 342 19.24 2.53 -0.46
N ASN A 343 18.77 2.90 0.73
CA ASN A 343 17.70 2.16 1.45
C ASN A 343 16.28 2.46 0.95
N PHE A 344 16.08 3.58 0.25
CA PHE A 344 14.87 3.92 -0.50
C PHE A 344 15.25 4.40 -1.90
N PRO A 345 15.81 3.50 -2.73
CA PRO A 345 16.50 3.88 -3.94
C PRO A 345 15.58 4.36 -5.07
N LEU A 346 14.29 4.04 -5.00
CA LEU A 346 13.28 4.52 -5.94
C LEU A 346 12.41 5.62 -5.31
N ALA A 347 11.86 5.38 -4.12
CA ALA A 347 10.90 6.29 -3.50
C ALA A 347 11.51 7.66 -3.19
N ILE A 348 12.59 7.70 -2.40
CA ILE A 348 13.24 8.96 -2.05
C ILE A 348 13.92 9.60 -3.26
N PHE A 349 14.55 8.80 -4.13
CA PHE A 349 15.08 9.30 -5.41
C PHE A 349 14.01 10.04 -6.20
N MET A 350 12.86 9.40 -6.44
CA MET A 350 11.77 9.99 -7.20
C MET A 350 11.13 11.18 -6.48
N GLY A 351 11.03 11.13 -5.15
CA GLY A 351 10.50 12.23 -4.35
C GLY A 351 11.31 13.52 -4.52
N GLN A 352 12.64 13.43 -4.44
CA GLN A 352 13.54 14.57 -4.68
C GLN A 352 13.43 15.08 -6.13
N VAL A 353 13.55 14.17 -7.09
CA VAL A 353 13.51 14.50 -8.53
C VAL A 353 12.17 15.11 -8.92
N ALA A 354 11.06 14.51 -8.51
CA ALA A 354 9.72 15.00 -8.83
C ALA A 354 9.44 16.38 -8.23
N ALA A 355 9.84 16.63 -6.98
CA ALA A 355 9.68 17.94 -6.34
C ALA A 355 10.42 19.04 -7.08
N ALA A 356 11.69 18.80 -7.44
CA ALA A 356 12.50 19.77 -8.15
C ALA A 356 11.98 20.01 -9.57
N LEU A 357 11.62 18.96 -10.32
CA LEU A 357 11.05 19.07 -11.66
C LEU A 357 9.70 19.78 -11.67
N ALA A 358 8.80 19.45 -10.73
CA ALA A 358 7.51 20.11 -10.59
C ALA A 358 7.65 21.61 -10.39
N ALA A 359 8.60 22.02 -9.55
CA ALA A 359 8.91 23.43 -9.29
C ALA A 359 9.62 24.14 -10.46
N GLY A 360 9.92 23.46 -11.57
CA GLY A 360 10.55 24.04 -12.76
C GLY A 360 12.08 24.09 -12.73
N ASN A 361 12.70 23.31 -11.85
CA ASN A 361 14.16 23.22 -11.74
C ASN A 361 14.69 22.03 -12.56
N PRO A 362 15.72 22.20 -13.41
CA PRO A 362 16.47 21.09 -13.95
C PRO A 362 17.18 20.31 -12.85
N VAL A 363 17.21 18.98 -13.00
CA VAL A 363 17.71 18.06 -11.97
C VAL A 363 18.98 17.34 -12.43
N LEU A 364 19.97 17.32 -11.56
CA LEU A 364 21.18 16.51 -11.65
C LEU A 364 21.09 15.45 -10.55
N ALA A 365 20.66 14.26 -10.93
CA ALA A 365 20.33 13.18 -10.00
C ALA A 365 21.53 12.24 -9.81
N LYS A 366 22.04 12.17 -8.57
CA LYS A 366 23.07 11.20 -8.16
C LYS A 366 22.43 10.14 -7.27
N PRO A 367 22.25 8.90 -7.73
CA PRO A 367 21.81 7.80 -6.89
C PRO A 367 22.95 7.36 -5.95
N ALA A 368 22.60 6.57 -4.93
CA ALA A 368 23.61 5.87 -4.14
C ALA A 368 24.40 4.88 -5.04
N GLU A 369 25.64 4.67 -4.69
CA GLU A 369 26.56 3.79 -5.43
C GLU A 369 26.07 2.34 -5.48
N GLN A 370 25.33 1.92 -4.46
CA GLN A 370 24.80 0.57 -4.28
C GLN A 370 23.58 0.28 -5.16
N THR A 371 22.85 1.33 -5.59
CA THR A 371 21.52 1.17 -6.22
C THR A 371 21.33 2.07 -7.45
N PRO A 372 22.25 2.00 -8.44
CA PRO A 372 22.17 2.84 -9.64
C PRO A 372 21.15 2.35 -10.68
N LEU A 373 20.82 1.05 -10.70
CA LEU A 373 20.02 0.44 -11.77
C LEU A 373 18.56 0.90 -11.71
N ILE A 374 17.96 0.85 -10.52
CA ILE A 374 16.56 1.30 -10.33
C ILE A 374 16.41 2.81 -10.60
N ALA A 375 17.41 3.60 -10.24
CA ALA A 375 17.44 5.03 -10.54
C ALA A 375 17.54 5.31 -12.05
N ALA A 376 18.31 4.50 -12.79
CA ALA A 376 18.40 4.61 -14.25
C ALA A 376 17.05 4.29 -14.92
N GLU A 377 16.34 3.26 -14.46
CA GLU A 377 14.98 2.96 -14.94
C GLU A 377 14.01 4.11 -14.64
N ALA A 378 14.08 4.69 -13.45
CA ALA A 378 13.26 5.84 -13.08
C ALA A 378 13.46 7.04 -14.02
N VAL A 379 14.71 7.37 -14.35
CA VAL A 379 15.02 8.47 -15.30
C VAL A 379 14.56 8.14 -16.72
N ARG A 380 14.73 6.89 -17.18
CA ARG A 380 14.21 6.46 -18.50
C ARG A 380 12.69 6.63 -18.59
N LEU A 381 11.96 6.33 -17.51
CA LEU A 381 10.51 6.51 -17.45
C LEU A 381 10.12 8.00 -17.46
N LEU A 382 10.86 8.87 -16.79
CA LEU A 382 10.68 10.32 -16.87
C LEU A 382 10.86 10.84 -18.31
N TRP A 383 11.89 10.39 -19.01
CA TRP A 383 12.10 10.73 -20.41
C TRP A 383 10.98 10.21 -21.31
N GLN A 384 10.59 8.96 -21.12
CA GLN A 384 9.46 8.35 -21.85
C GLN A 384 8.15 9.12 -21.62
N ALA A 385 7.96 9.67 -20.43
CA ALA A 385 6.81 10.50 -20.07
C ALA A 385 6.86 11.91 -20.65
N GLY A 386 7.96 12.30 -21.32
CA GLY A 386 8.12 13.58 -21.97
C GLY A 386 8.85 14.64 -21.15
N VAL A 387 9.52 14.27 -20.06
CA VAL A 387 10.47 15.18 -19.40
C VAL A 387 11.69 15.32 -20.31
N PRO A 388 12.10 16.56 -20.65
CA PRO A 388 13.28 16.76 -21.52
C PRO A 388 14.56 16.17 -20.90
N ARG A 389 15.41 15.55 -21.72
CA ARG A 389 16.66 14.93 -21.24
C ARG A 389 17.54 15.92 -20.47
N ALA A 390 17.60 17.18 -20.89
CA ALA A 390 18.36 18.21 -20.21
C ALA A 390 17.71 18.71 -18.89
N ALA A 391 16.42 18.44 -18.71
CA ALA A 391 15.71 18.78 -17.46
C ALA A 391 15.91 17.73 -16.36
N VAL A 392 16.25 16.49 -16.69
CA VAL A 392 16.62 15.46 -15.72
C VAL A 392 17.76 14.61 -16.27
N GLN A 393 18.89 14.60 -15.57
CA GLN A 393 20.08 13.86 -15.94
C GLN A 393 20.55 12.99 -14.75
N LEU A 394 20.97 11.75 -15.04
CA LEU A 394 21.46 10.80 -14.04
C LEU A 394 22.99 10.72 -14.10
N LEU A 395 23.63 10.83 -12.94
CA LEU A 395 25.07 10.80 -12.76
C LEU A 395 25.45 9.73 -11.73
N PRO A 396 25.50 8.44 -12.10
CA PRO A 396 25.97 7.38 -11.21
C PRO A 396 27.45 7.61 -10.88
N GLY A 397 27.87 7.30 -9.66
CA GLY A 397 29.26 7.36 -9.24
C GLY A 397 29.46 7.69 -7.78
N GLN A 398 30.71 7.69 -7.35
CA GLN A 398 31.09 7.85 -5.95
C GLN A 398 30.76 9.24 -5.40
N GLY A 399 30.40 9.30 -4.11
CA GLY A 399 30.12 10.57 -3.41
C GLY A 399 31.29 11.53 -3.39
N GLU A 400 32.50 11.00 -3.20
CA GLU A 400 33.75 11.77 -3.07
C GLU A 400 34.22 12.35 -4.43
N THR A 401 33.78 11.79 -5.55
CA THR A 401 34.16 12.28 -6.88
C THR A 401 32.99 13.00 -7.55
N VAL A 402 31.97 12.27 -8.00
CA VAL A 402 30.82 12.82 -8.71
C VAL A 402 30.00 13.75 -7.80
N GLY A 403 29.71 13.32 -6.56
CA GLY A 403 28.96 14.13 -5.59
C GLY A 403 29.69 15.41 -5.22
N ALA A 404 30.97 15.31 -4.87
CA ALA A 404 31.80 16.46 -4.49
C ALA A 404 31.95 17.47 -5.64
N ARG A 405 32.19 16.98 -6.88
CA ARG A 405 32.27 17.84 -8.07
C ARG A 405 30.96 18.58 -8.32
N LEU A 406 29.84 17.85 -8.22
CA LEU A 406 28.50 18.40 -8.45
C LEU A 406 28.17 19.51 -7.44
N ILE A 407 28.36 19.25 -6.14
CA ILE A 407 28.00 20.22 -5.07
C ILE A 407 28.97 21.39 -5.00
N GLY A 408 30.24 21.20 -5.38
CA GLY A 408 31.22 22.28 -5.42
C GLY A 408 31.04 23.26 -6.57
N ASP A 409 30.21 22.95 -7.57
CA ASP A 409 30.03 23.78 -8.76
C ASP A 409 29.02 24.92 -8.53
N GLU A 410 29.39 26.13 -8.93
CA GLU A 410 28.57 27.34 -8.75
C GLU A 410 27.26 27.33 -9.52
N ARG A 411 27.12 26.52 -10.57
CA ARG A 411 25.89 26.38 -11.37
C ARG A 411 24.79 25.64 -10.62
N VAL A 412 25.09 24.90 -9.54
CA VAL A 412 24.09 24.24 -8.69
C VAL A 412 23.45 25.25 -7.78
N MET A 413 22.16 25.48 -7.95
CA MET A 413 21.38 26.51 -7.26
C MET A 413 20.52 25.99 -6.12
N GLY A 414 20.52 24.67 -5.87
CA GLY A 414 19.85 24.03 -4.76
C GLY A 414 20.34 22.61 -4.59
N VAL A 415 20.27 22.08 -3.37
CA VAL A 415 20.71 20.73 -3.03
C VAL A 415 19.61 20.03 -2.24
N MET A 416 19.20 18.85 -2.68
CA MET A 416 18.35 17.92 -1.95
C MET A 416 19.17 16.67 -1.66
N PHE A 417 19.29 16.31 -0.39
CA PHE A 417 20.12 15.22 0.08
C PHE A 417 19.34 14.34 1.07
N THR A 418 19.47 13.04 0.93
CA THR A 418 19.08 12.09 1.98
C THR A 418 20.22 11.09 2.18
N GLY A 419 20.69 10.94 3.42
CA GLY A 419 21.82 10.07 3.73
C GLY A 419 22.35 10.24 5.14
N SER A 420 23.67 10.08 5.34
CA SER A 420 24.28 10.21 6.66
C SER A 420 24.40 11.66 7.14
N THR A 421 24.35 11.86 8.45
CA THR A 421 24.52 13.18 9.08
C THR A 421 25.93 13.75 8.80
N GLU A 422 26.94 12.90 8.70
CA GLU A 422 28.31 13.30 8.37
C GLU A 422 28.38 13.94 6.99
N VAL A 423 27.80 13.29 5.98
CA VAL A 423 27.74 13.83 4.60
C VAL A 423 26.91 15.11 4.56
N ALA A 424 25.74 15.15 5.22
CA ALA A 424 24.92 16.36 5.29
C ALA A 424 25.70 17.56 5.84
N ARG A 425 26.54 17.37 6.86
CA ARG A 425 27.42 18.43 7.42
C ARG A 425 28.50 18.87 6.43
N ILE A 426 29.05 17.94 5.62
CA ILE A 426 30.01 18.29 4.57
C ILE A 426 29.31 19.16 3.51
N LEU A 427 28.14 18.73 3.03
CA LEU A 427 27.34 19.47 2.05
C LEU A 427 26.98 20.87 2.58
N GLN A 428 26.52 20.94 3.83
CA GLN A 428 26.20 22.21 4.47
C GLN A 428 27.40 23.17 4.49
N ARG A 429 28.59 22.71 4.85
CA ARG A 429 29.81 23.54 4.84
C ARG A 429 30.16 24.01 3.43
N THR A 430 30.00 23.13 2.44
CA THR A 430 30.29 23.45 1.03
C THR A 430 29.37 24.54 0.48
N VAL A 431 28.05 24.48 0.80
CA VAL A 431 27.09 25.43 0.26
C VAL A 431 26.91 26.70 1.11
N ALA A 432 27.28 26.66 2.41
CA ALA A 432 27.03 27.77 3.35
C ALA A 432 27.72 29.09 2.97
N GLY A 433 28.86 29.01 2.28
CA GLY A 433 29.58 30.18 1.77
C GLY A 433 29.16 30.65 0.39
N ARG A 434 28.15 30.01 -0.22
CA ARG A 434 27.72 30.30 -1.59
C ARG A 434 26.43 31.11 -1.59
N LEU A 435 26.39 32.12 -2.45
CA LEU A 435 25.22 32.97 -2.66
C LEU A 435 24.81 32.91 -4.12
N ASP A 436 23.50 33.03 -4.36
CA ASP A 436 22.95 33.23 -5.70
C ASP A 436 23.24 34.66 -6.21
N ALA A 437 22.86 34.95 -7.45
CA ALA A 437 23.05 36.27 -8.05
C ALA A 437 22.32 37.44 -7.31
N ALA A 438 21.34 37.10 -6.48
CA ALA A 438 20.62 38.05 -5.64
C ALA A 438 21.19 38.17 -4.22
N GLY A 439 22.31 37.50 -3.92
CA GLY A 439 22.95 37.49 -2.61
C GLY A 439 22.27 36.59 -1.57
N ARG A 440 21.44 35.65 -1.99
CA ARG A 440 20.72 34.72 -1.10
C ARG A 440 21.52 33.41 -0.95
N PRO A 441 21.52 32.76 0.24
CA PRO A 441 22.14 31.47 0.41
C PRO A 441 21.55 30.39 -0.51
N ILE A 442 22.40 29.48 -0.98
CA ILE A 442 21.95 28.29 -1.74
C ILE A 442 21.16 27.37 -0.80
N PRO A 443 19.90 27.03 -1.10
CA PRO A 443 19.10 26.16 -0.24
C PRO A 443 19.66 24.73 -0.22
N LEU A 444 19.73 24.17 0.99
CA LEU A 444 20.03 22.76 1.25
C LEU A 444 18.86 22.16 2.02
N ILE A 445 18.24 21.16 1.44
CA ILE A 445 17.28 20.26 2.11
C ILE A 445 18.04 18.97 2.40
N ALA A 446 18.26 18.67 3.68
CA ALA A 446 19.04 17.50 4.09
C ALA A 446 18.22 16.65 5.10
N GLU A 447 17.85 15.47 4.65
CA GLU A 447 17.20 14.45 5.47
C GLU A 447 18.25 13.43 5.92
N THR A 448 18.31 13.15 7.23
CA THR A 448 19.31 12.24 7.81
C THR A 448 18.67 11.24 8.77
N GLY A 449 19.48 10.34 9.33
CA GLY A 449 19.04 9.41 10.36
C GLY A 449 18.62 10.12 11.66
N GLY A 450 17.94 9.40 12.53
CA GLY A 450 17.45 9.89 13.81
C GLY A 450 17.55 8.87 14.94
N GLN A 451 17.33 9.33 16.17
CA GLN A 451 17.14 8.52 17.38
C GLN A 451 15.64 8.54 17.74
N ASN A 452 14.85 7.85 16.91
CA ASN A 452 13.39 7.85 17.04
C ASN A 452 12.97 7.10 18.31
N ALA A 453 12.08 7.68 19.09
CA ALA A 453 11.60 7.12 20.34
C ALA A 453 10.08 6.86 20.27
N MET A 454 9.67 5.75 20.86
CA MET A 454 8.28 5.45 21.21
C MET A 454 8.13 5.60 22.73
N ILE A 455 7.13 6.37 23.15
CA ILE A 455 6.81 6.58 24.58
C ILE A 455 5.52 5.83 24.85
N VAL A 456 5.56 4.89 25.78
CA VAL A 456 4.46 4.01 26.16
C VAL A 456 3.97 4.36 27.53
N ASP A 457 2.76 4.86 27.63
CA ASP A 457 2.04 5.13 28.87
C ASP A 457 1.34 3.84 29.37
N SER A 458 1.09 3.74 30.68
CA SER A 458 0.44 2.57 31.29
C SER A 458 -0.98 2.28 30.78
N SER A 459 -1.63 3.26 30.16
CA SER A 459 -2.95 3.11 29.54
C SER A 459 -2.90 2.54 28.11
N ALA A 460 -1.70 2.36 27.53
CA ALA A 460 -1.55 1.85 26.19
C ALA A 460 -1.95 0.36 26.07
N LEU A 461 -2.50 -0.02 24.92
CA LEU A 461 -2.77 -1.43 24.60
C LEU A 461 -1.45 -2.14 24.27
N VAL A 462 -0.98 -3.00 25.17
CA VAL A 462 0.36 -3.62 25.06
C VAL A 462 0.51 -4.44 23.79
N GLU A 463 -0.52 -5.14 23.36
CA GLU A 463 -0.55 -5.93 22.11
C GLU A 463 -0.27 -5.06 20.88
N GLN A 464 -0.81 -3.86 20.81
CA GLN A 464 -0.55 -2.91 19.74
C GLN A 464 0.86 -2.32 19.86
N VAL A 465 1.28 -1.95 21.06
CA VAL A 465 2.65 -1.44 21.32
C VAL A 465 3.70 -2.42 20.80
N VAL A 466 3.54 -3.71 21.11
CA VAL A 466 4.47 -4.76 20.68
C VAL A 466 4.50 -4.90 19.16
N GLY A 467 3.32 -4.95 18.52
CA GLY A 467 3.23 -5.01 17.06
C GLY A 467 3.90 -3.82 16.37
N ASP A 468 3.59 -2.60 16.84
CA ASP A 468 4.14 -1.36 16.29
C ASP A 468 5.66 -1.23 16.56
N ALA A 469 6.13 -1.63 17.75
CA ALA A 469 7.54 -1.61 18.09
C ALA A 469 8.36 -2.58 17.23
N VAL A 470 7.91 -3.82 17.07
CA VAL A 470 8.58 -4.84 16.22
C VAL A 470 8.60 -4.39 14.77
N SER A 471 7.46 -3.96 14.23
CA SER A 471 7.37 -3.48 12.85
C SER A 471 8.29 -2.26 12.63
N SER A 472 8.26 -1.27 13.53
CA SER A 472 9.05 -0.05 13.37
C SER A 472 10.56 -0.29 13.54
N ALA A 473 10.96 -1.15 14.48
CA ALA A 473 12.38 -1.35 14.78
C ALA A 473 13.09 -2.29 13.80
N PHE A 474 12.39 -3.32 13.30
CA PHE A 474 13.03 -4.44 12.61
C PHE A 474 12.62 -4.61 11.14
N ASP A 475 11.53 -4.01 10.68
CA ASP A 475 11.20 -4.05 9.26
C ASP A 475 12.33 -3.44 8.42
N SER A 476 12.62 -4.03 7.27
CA SER A 476 13.77 -3.67 6.42
C SER A 476 15.11 -3.75 7.19
N ALA A 477 15.25 -4.70 8.12
CA ALA A 477 16.38 -4.86 9.02
C ALA A 477 16.71 -3.59 9.85
N GLY A 478 15.70 -2.78 10.15
CA GLY A 478 15.83 -1.50 10.84
C GLY A 478 16.60 -0.43 10.04
N GLN A 479 16.77 -0.62 8.72
CA GLN A 479 17.53 0.27 7.84
C GLN A 479 16.69 1.42 7.30
N ARG A 480 15.93 2.07 8.19
CA ARG A 480 15.10 3.24 7.89
C ARG A 480 15.50 4.42 8.77
N CYS A 481 15.45 5.64 8.22
CA CYS A 481 15.63 6.87 9.00
C CYS A 481 14.58 7.01 10.12
N SER A 482 13.37 6.46 9.90
CA SER A 482 12.24 6.46 10.82
C SER A 482 12.18 5.25 11.75
N ALA A 483 13.12 4.29 11.69
CA ALA A 483 13.09 3.09 12.52
C ALA A 483 13.15 3.44 14.01
N LEU A 484 12.34 2.77 14.82
CA LEU A 484 12.38 2.90 16.27
C LEU A 484 13.76 2.50 16.82
N ARG A 485 14.35 3.37 17.65
CA ARG A 485 15.67 3.16 18.27
C ARG A 485 15.59 3.08 19.80
N VAL A 486 14.62 3.77 20.37
CA VAL A 486 14.46 3.88 21.82
C VAL A 486 13.00 3.62 22.18
N LEU A 487 12.76 2.61 23.01
CA LEU A 487 11.45 2.33 23.58
C LEU A 487 11.43 2.78 25.03
N CYS A 488 10.67 3.84 25.34
CA CYS A 488 10.48 4.35 26.69
C CYS A 488 9.16 3.84 27.22
N VAL A 489 9.19 2.96 28.22
CA VAL A 489 8.00 2.35 28.80
C VAL A 489 7.83 2.81 30.22
N GLN A 490 6.62 3.22 30.60
CA GLN A 490 6.29 3.53 31.97
C GLN A 490 6.46 2.28 32.85
N GLU A 491 6.96 2.45 34.08
CA GLU A 491 7.42 1.36 34.94
C GLU A 491 6.33 0.30 35.17
N GLU A 492 5.08 0.73 35.38
CA GLU A 492 3.94 -0.15 35.66
C GLU A 492 3.56 -1.08 34.50
N ALA A 493 3.91 -0.72 33.27
CA ALA A 493 3.63 -1.52 32.07
C ALA A 493 4.86 -2.30 31.59
N ALA A 494 6.07 -2.01 32.11
CA ALA A 494 7.33 -2.45 31.56
C ALA A 494 7.48 -3.97 31.50
N ASP A 495 7.20 -4.67 32.59
CA ASP A 495 7.36 -6.13 32.64
C ASP A 495 6.49 -6.83 31.62
N ARG A 496 5.22 -6.42 31.49
CA ARG A 496 4.29 -6.99 30.51
C ARG A 496 4.70 -6.70 29.06
N VAL A 497 5.17 -5.47 28.79
CA VAL A 497 5.65 -5.10 27.44
C VAL A 497 6.88 -5.93 27.08
N VAL A 498 7.84 -6.11 27.99
CA VAL A 498 9.05 -6.89 27.75
C VAL A 498 8.73 -8.37 27.52
N GLU A 499 7.87 -8.97 28.35
CA GLU A 499 7.44 -10.37 28.18
C GLU A 499 6.80 -10.60 26.80
N MET A 500 5.88 -9.72 26.40
CA MET A 500 5.20 -9.82 25.11
C MET A 500 6.13 -9.55 23.92
N LEU A 501 7.09 -8.62 24.05
CA LEU A 501 8.11 -8.40 23.03
C LEU A 501 8.97 -9.65 22.83
N GLN A 502 9.41 -10.29 23.93
CA GLN A 502 10.18 -11.54 23.86
C GLN A 502 9.39 -12.65 23.13
N GLY A 503 8.09 -12.78 23.43
CA GLY A 503 7.22 -13.74 22.75
C GLY A 503 6.99 -13.43 21.26
N ALA A 504 6.96 -12.16 20.89
CA ALA A 504 6.77 -11.74 19.49
C ALA A 504 8.04 -11.85 18.63
N MET A 505 9.22 -11.89 19.26
CA MET A 505 10.53 -11.96 18.59
C MET A 505 11.09 -13.40 18.51
N GLY A 506 10.53 -14.35 19.23
CA GLY A 506 10.89 -15.78 19.21
C GLY A 506 10.05 -16.55 18.26
#